data_83ebe81c8af8df8853fd34e2f7cd8848
#
_entry.id   83ebe81c8af8df8853fd34e2f7cd8848
#
_cell.length_a   1.000
_cell.length_b   1.000
_cell.length_c   1.000
_cell.angle_alpha   90.00
_cell.angle_beta   90.00
_cell.angle_gamma   90.00
#
_symmetry.space_group_name_H-M   'P 1'
#
loop_
_entity.id
_entity.type
_entity.pdbx_description
1 polymer ?
#
loop_
_entity_poly.entity_id
_entity_poly.type
_entity_poly.pdbx_seq_one_letter_code
_entity_poly.pdbx_strand_id
1 'polypeptide(L)'
;MGTTLLFSACEDLKFGESFLEKPVSNELNIDSVFNKKIYAEQALAEAYHSLPDFLPAQGRLGYGVLEMLTDLADWNKKGAPKFYSGTVDGTNQYTEHLPYRLGVDNRMIGVGPIYGIRRAYIYIENVDRVPDMTDQEKAIGKAEAKVIIAYHYSQMLRYYGGMPWIDHAYTAEDEMKFPRMTVEQTVEKIVDLLDEAADTLPWEVDADNDGHLT
;
A
#
# COMPACT_ATOMS: atom_id res chain seq x y z
N MET A 1 8.29 70.58 1.52
CA MET A 1 8.96 69.29 1.70
C MET A 1 7.91 68.19 1.62
N GLY A 2 7.79 67.57 0.47
CA GLY A 2 6.86 66.47 0.25
C GLY A 2 7.60 65.17 0.35
N THR A 3 7.21 64.32 1.31
CA THR A 3 7.79 62.98 1.53
C THR A 3 7.05 61.99 0.66
N THR A 4 7.70 61.51 -0.38
CA THR A 4 7.17 60.44 -1.25
C THR A 4 7.43 59.12 -0.58
N LEU A 5 6.37 58.47 -0.07
CA LEU A 5 6.41 57.10 0.40
C LEU A 5 6.41 56.16 -0.82
N LEU A 6 7.54 55.52 -1.07
CA LEU A 6 7.67 54.42 -2.01
C LEU A 6 7.06 53.16 -1.38
N PHE A 7 5.89 52.77 -1.85
CA PHE A 7 5.35 51.43 -1.60
C PHE A 7 6.11 50.44 -2.49
N SER A 8 6.98 49.67 -1.88
CA SER A 8 7.49 48.43 -2.50
C SER A 8 6.32 47.43 -2.48
N ALA A 9 5.62 47.33 -3.59
CA ALA A 9 4.61 46.29 -3.80
C ALA A 9 5.33 44.97 -4.08
N CYS A 10 4.93 43.95 -3.39
CA CYS A 10 5.41 42.58 -3.58
C CYS A 10 5.37 42.17 -5.05
N GLU A 11 6.51 41.73 -5.59
CA GLU A 11 6.66 41.22 -6.97
C GLU A 11 6.00 39.84 -7.20
N ASP A 12 5.20 39.32 -6.28
CA ASP A 12 4.65 38.00 -6.37
C ASP A 12 3.20 37.87 -6.87
N LEU A 13 2.68 38.89 -7.54
CA LEU A 13 1.40 38.80 -8.24
C LEU A 13 1.60 38.20 -9.64
N LYS A 14 1.79 36.90 -9.71
CA LYS A 14 1.75 36.13 -10.96
C LYS A 14 0.30 35.99 -11.42
N PHE A 15 -0.03 36.56 -12.59
CA PHE A 15 -1.33 36.43 -13.25
C PHE A 15 -1.20 35.57 -14.50
N GLY A 16 -2.25 34.80 -14.81
CA GLY A 16 -2.30 33.94 -15.99
C GLY A 16 -1.78 32.51 -15.73
N GLU A 17 -1.27 31.86 -16.76
CA GLU A 17 -0.78 30.45 -16.68
C GLU A 17 0.31 30.26 -15.62
N SER A 18 1.16 31.27 -15.40
CA SER A 18 2.20 31.20 -14.36
C SER A 18 1.67 31.19 -12.91
N PHE A 19 0.41 31.55 -12.68
CA PHE A 19 -0.27 31.42 -11.37
C PHE A 19 -0.64 29.95 -11.09
N LEU A 20 -0.86 29.18 -12.14
CA LEU A 20 -1.19 27.74 -12.06
C LEU A 20 0.06 26.86 -12.10
N GLU A 21 1.23 27.43 -12.41
CA GLU A 21 2.48 26.70 -12.28
C GLU A 21 2.74 26.40 -10.80
N LYS A 22 2.51 25.17 -10.44
CA LYS A 22 2.90 24.63 -9.13
C LYS A 22 4.42 24.88 -8.99
N PRO A 23 4.89 25.58 -7.94
CA PRO A 23 6.32 25.69 -7.72
C PRO A 23 6.89 24.26 -7.71
N VAL A 24 8.09 24.09 -8.30
CA VAL A 24 8.79 22.80 -8.25
C VAL A 24 8.81 22.38 -6.78
N SER A 25 7.90 21.49 -6.41
CA SER A 25 7.78 21.05 -5.03
C SER A 25 9.06 20.28 -4.72
N ASN A 26 9.63 20.50 -3.54
CA ASN A 26 10.65 19.61 -2.98
C ASN A 26 10.05 18.25 -2.60
N GLU A 27 8.90 17.88 -3.17
CA GLU A 27 8.33 16.55 -3.02
C GLU A 27 9.32 15.56 -3.62
N LEU A 28 9.62 14.51 -2.86
CA LEU A 28 10.42 13.38 -3.32
C LEU A 28 9.81 12.86 -4.63
N ASN A 29 10.47 13.17 -5.72
CA ASN A 29 10.09 12.69 -7.05
C ASN A 29 10.48 11.21 -7.13
N ILE A 30 9.73 10.39 -7.86
CA ILE A 30 10.07 8.99 -8.16
C ILE A 30 11.53 8.86 -8.60
N ASP A 31 12.02 9.78 -9.44
CA ASP A 31 13.40 9.78 -9.90
C ASP A 31 14.42 9.98 -8.75
N SER A 32 14.08 10.75 -7.72
CA SER A 32 14.95 10.90 -6.55
C SER A 32 14.94 9.70 -5.63
N VAL A 33 13.83 8.95 -5.56
CA VAL A 33 13.71 7.73 -4.77
C VAL A 33 14.52 6.60 -5.42
N PHE A 34 14.44 6.43 -6.73
CA PHE A 34 15.11 5.33 -7.43
C PHE A 34 16.47 5.70 -8.03
N ASN A 35 17.15 6.73 -7.49
CA ASN A 35 18.51 7.09 -7.88
C ASN A 35 19.59 6.47 -6.96
N LYS A 36 19.22 5.88 -5.83
CA LYS A 36 20.11 5.23 -4.87
C LYS A 36 19.45 4.01 -4.22
N LYS A 37 20.26 2.98 -3.97
CA LYS A 37 19.86 1.75 -3.29
C LYS A 37 19.09 2.02 -1.99
N ILE A 38 19.66 2.83 -1.09
CA ILE A 38 19.06 3.12 0.22
C ILE A 38 17.62 3.67 0.12
N TYR A 39 17.32 4.48 -0.89
CA TYR A 39 15.98 5.02 -1.06
C TYR A 39 15.03 4.02 -1.71
N ALA A 40 15.54 3.18 -2.62
CA ALA A 40 14.76 2.08 -3.19
C ALA A 40 14.40 1.04 -2.10
N GLU A 41 15.32 0.71 -1.20
CA GLU A 41 15.06 -0.16 -0.05
C GLU A 41 14.00 0.43 0.89
N GLN A 42 14.02 1.75 1.13
CA GLN A 42 12.97 2.43 1.88
C GLN A 42 11.60 2.36 1.17
N ALA A 43 11.59 2.45 -0.16
CA ALA A 43 10.35 2.30 -0.93
C ALA A 43 9.78 0.88 -0.83
N LEU A 44 10.63 -0.14 -0.81
CA LEU A 44 10.23 -1.52 -0.55
C LEU A 44 9.74 -1.70 0.88
N ALA A 45 10.44 -1.14 1.88
CA ALA A 45 10.04 -1.16 3.29
C ALA A 45 8.65 -0.53 3.49
N GLU A 46 8.29 0.50 2.72
CA GLU A 46 6.93 1.06 2.74
C GLU A 46 5.88 0.10 2.19
N ALA A 47 6.22 -0.79 1.26
CA ALA A 47 5.32 -1.86 0.84
C ALA A 47 5.17 -2.91 1.95
N TYR A 48 6.25 -3.31 2.61
CA TYR A 48 6.21 -4.18 3.80
C TYR A 48 5.37 -3.58 4.94
N HIS A 49 5.48 -2.28 5.18
CA HIS A 49 4.69 -1.59 6.20
C HIS A 49 3.16 -1.71 6.00
N SER A 50 2.73 -2.01 4.78
CA SER A 50 1.32 -2.26 4.49
C SER A 50 0.80 -3.61 4.96
N LEU A 51 1.68 -4.55 5.29
CA LEU A 51 1.30 -5.86 5.82
C LEU A 51 0.74 -5.72 7.24
N PRO A 52 -0.36 -6.41 7.56
CA PRO A 52 -0.93 -6.37 8.90
C PRO A 52 -0.05 -7.15 9.87
N ASP A 53 0.19 -6.58 11.03
CA ASP A 53 0.95 -7.24 12.10
C ASP A 53 0.08 -8.17 12.98
N PHE A 54 -1.26 -8.16 12.80
CA PHE A 54 -2.26 -8.90 13.57
C PHE A 54 -2.15 -8.76 15.10
N LEU A 55 -1.27 -7.90 15.58
CA LEU A 55 -1.17 -7.61 17.00
C LEU A 55 -2.32 -6.70 17.42
N PRO A 56 -2.87 -6.84 18.65
CA PRO A 56 -3.90 -5.99 19.18
C PRO A 56 -3.34 -4.59 19.52
N ALA A 57 -2.79 -3.92 18.52
CA ALA A 57 -2.30 -2.56 18.64
C ALA A 57 -3.47 -1.57 18.41
N GLN A 58 -3.48 -0.50 19.18
CA GLN A 58 -4.51 0.55 19.04
C GLN A 58 -4.59 1.00 17.57
N GLY A 59 -5.75 0.77 16.96
CA GLY A 59 -6.11 1.27 15.65
C GLY A 59 -5.92 0.31 14.47
N ARG A 60 -5.24 -0.83 14.61
CA ARG A 60 -5.01 -1.75 13.47
C ARG A 60 -6.00 -2.92 13.38
N LEU A 61 -6.48 -3.43 14.50
CA LEU A 61 -7.52 -4.46 14.57
C LEU A 61 -8.87 -3.92 15.05
N GLY A 62 -9.08 -2.61 14.92
CA GLY A 62 -10.34 -1.96 15.24
C GLY A 62 -10.94 -2.42 16.56
N TYR A 63 -10.41 -2.08 17.68
CA TYR A 63 -10.97 -2.34 19.02
C TYR A 63 -11.11 -3.81 19.47
N GLY A 64 -10.57 -4.79 18.77
CA GLY A 64 -10.65 -6.18 19.19
C GLY A 64 -9.67 -7.11 18.50
N VAL A 65 -9.50 -8.29 19.04
CA VAL A 65 -8.74 -9.38 18.46
C VAL A 65 -9.68 -10.32 17.69
N LEU A 66 -9.17 -11.05 16.72
CA LEU A 66 -9.97 -11.96 15.88
C LEU A 66 -10.72 -13.02 16.71
N GLU A 67 -10.17 -13.40 17.86
CA GLU A 67 -10.79 -14.33 18.80
C GLU A 67 -12.16 -13.89 19.29
N MET A 68 -12.45 -12.58 19.27
CA MET A 68 -13.78 -12.04 19.61
C MET A 68 -14.86 -12.27 18.55
N LEU A 69 -14.43 -12.77 17.38
CA LEU A 69 -15.33 -13.23 16.31
C LEU A 69 -15.62 -14.74 16.41
N THR A 70 -15.11 -15.37 17.43
CA THR A 70 -15.24 -16.81 17.73
C THR A 70 -15.84 -17.00 19.13
N ASP A 71 -16.01 -18.24 19.55
CA ASP A 71 -16.43 -18.63 20.89
C ASP A 71 -15.29 -18.57 21.93
N LEU A 72 -14.07 -18.20 21.52
CA LEU A 72 -12.90 -18.13 22.41
C LEU A 72 -12.86 -16.86 23.25
N ALA A 73 -13.48 -15.79 22.81
CA ALA A 73 -13.51 -14.53 23.56
C ALA A 73 -14.81 -13.76 23.31
N ASP A 74 -15.26 -13.00 24.31
CA ASP A 74 -16.41 -12.13 24.19
C ASP A 74 -15.99 -10.65 24.30
N TRP A 75 -16.79 -9.76 23.73
CA TRP A 75 -16.53 -8.35 23.65
C TRP A 75 -17.71 -7.52 24.14
N ASN A 76 -17.47 -6.65 25.09
CA ASN A 76 -18.51 -5.83 25.69
C ASN A 76 -18.85 -4.55 24.90
N LYS A 77 -18.26 -4.30 23.74
CA LYS A 77 -18.54 -3.15 22.88
C LYS A 77 -19.42 -3.50 21.68
N LYS A 78 -20.10 -2.49 21.12
CA LYS A 78 -21.20 -2.61 20.16
C LYS A 78 -20.93 -3.29 18.80
N GLY A 79 -19.76 -3.87 18.55
CA GLY A 79 -19.39 -4.40 17.24
C GLY A 79 -19.57 -5.91 17.07
N ALA A 80 -19.24 -6.72 18.09
CA ALA A 80 -19.35 -8.19 18.05
C ALA A 80 -20.77 -8.67 17.71
N PRO A 81 -21.86 -8.05 18.18
CA PRO A 81 -23.21 -8.48 17.82
C PRO A 81 -23.50 -8.55 16.32
N LYS A 82 -22.85 -7.71 15.50
CA LYS A 82 -23.06 -7.73 14.05
C LYS A 82 -22.52 -8.99 13.40
N PHE A 83 -21.37 -9.49 13.87
CA PHE A 83 -20.80 -10.74 13.38
C PHE A 83 -21.68 -11.93 13.73
N TYR A 84 -22.08 -12.05 15.01
CA TYR A 84 -22.96 -13.12 15.48
C TYR A 84 -24.37 -13.08 14.88
N SER A 85 -24.85 -11.89 14.50
CA SER A 85 -26.14 -11.73 13.81
C SER A 85 -26.06 -11.99 12.31
N GLY A 86 -24.89 -12.27 11.74
CA GLY A 86 -24.71 -12.48 10.31
C GLY A 86 -24.92 -11.22 9.46
N THR A 87 -24.83 -10.02 10.07
CA THR A 87 -25.03 -8.75 9.36
C THR A 87 -23.73 -8.13 8.84
N VAL A 88 -22.61 -8.85 8.97
CA VAL A 88 -21.33 -8.45 8.38
C VAL A 88 -21.30 -8.88 6.93
N ASP A 89 -21.19 -7.93 6.03
CA ASP A 89 -21.05 -8.17 4.60
C ASP A 89 -19.97 -7.27 3.99
N GLY A 90 -19.60 -7.53 2.72
CA GLY A 90 -18.58 -6.78 2.01
C GLY A 90 -18.91 -5.30 1.78
N THR A 91 -20.14 -4.87 2.01
CA THR A 91 -20.60 -3.47 1.88
C THR A 91 -20.55 -2.74 3.20
N ASN A 92 -20.54 -3.45 4.33
CA ASN A 92 -20.51 -2.91 5.67
C ASN A 92 -19.08 -2.72 6.16
N GLN A 93 -18.38 -1.77 5.55
CA GLN A 93 -16.98 -1.45 5.84
C GLN A 93 -16.73 -0.90 7.27
N TYR A 94 -17.79 -0.56 7.98
CA TYR A 94 -17.74 -0.07 9.37
C TYR A 94 -17.71 -1.18 10.42
N THR A 95 -17.61 -2.42 10.00
CA THR A 95 -17.29 -3.48 10.94
C THR A 95 -15.86 -3.31 11.37
N GLU A 96 -15.70 -2.63 12.49
CA GLU A 96 -14.44 -2.32 13.17
C GLU A 96 -13.59 -3.57 13.48
N HIS A 97 -14.05 -4.73 13.05
CA HIS A 97 -13.52 -6.06 13.36
C HIS A 97 -12.97 -6.82 12.13
N LEU A 98 -13.14 -6.31 10.92
CA LEU A 98 -12.48 -6.91 9.78
C LEU A 98 -11.05 -6.35 9.67
N PRO A 99 -10.02 -7.20 9.80
CA PRO A 99 -8.63 -6.76 9.78
C PRO A 99 -8.21 -6.20 8.41
N TYR A 100 -9.06 -6.34 7.40
CA TYR A 100 -8.78 -5.96 6.04
C TYR A 100 -9.84 -5.00 5.49
N ARG A 101 -9.62 -3.71 5.68
CA ARG A 101 -10.41 -2.66 5.04
C ARG A 101 -9.82 -2.31 3.69
N LEU A 102 -10.64 -2.28 2.65
CA LEU A 102 -10.23 -1.78 1.33
C LEU A 102 -10.03 -0.27 1.30
N GLY A 103 -10.68 0.45 2.21
CA GLY A 103 -10.68 1.91 2.26
C GLY A 103 -9.62 2.50 3.20
N VAL A 104 -9.36 3.78 2.98
CA VAL A 104 -8.51 4.60 3.84
C VAL A 104 -9.29 4.95 5.11
N ASP A 105 -8.85 4.48 6.26
CA ASP A 105 -9.24 5.09 7.53
C ASP A 105 -8.44 6.39 7.70
N ASN A 106 -9.09 7.49 8.04
CA ASN A 106 -8.43 8.77 8.35
C ASN A 106 -7.35 8.66 9.45
N ARG A 107 -7.33 7.57 10.18
CA ARG A 107 -6.35 7.27 11.24
C ARG A 107 -5.18 6.42 10.78
N MET A 108 -5.26 5.85 9.57
CA MET A 108 -4.29 4.89 9.04
C MET A 108 -4.00 5.18 7.56
N ILE A 109 -3.68 6.44 7.27
CA ILE A 109 -3.28 6.86 5.91
C ILE A 109 -2.08 6.00 5.48
N GLY A 110 -2.26 5.28 4.38
CA GLY A 110 -1.22 4.49 3.76
C GLY A 110 -1.11 3.04 4.24
N VAL A 111 -2.04 2.54 5.05
CA VAL A 111 -2.05 1.15 5.54
C VAL A 111 -3.32 0.46 5.05
N GLY A 112 -3.31 -0.07 3.86
CA GLY A 112 -4.41 -0.84 3.32
C GLY A 112 -3.96 -1.64 2.10
N PRO A 113 -4.69 -2.71 1.74
CA PRO A 113 -4.27 -3.61 0.68
C PRO A 113 -4.02 -2.89 -0.65
N ILE A 114 -4.87 -1.97 -1.04
CA ILE A 114 -4.73 -1.23 -2.30
C ILE A 114 -3.49 -0.32 -2.28
N TYR A 115 -3.18 0.30 -1.14
CA TYR A 115 -1.95 1.08 -0.98
C TYR A 115 -0.70 0.19 -1.03
N GLY A 116 -0.73 -0.97 -0.36
CA GLY A 116 0.36 -1.93 -0.39
C GLY A 116 0.64 -2.44 -1.79
N ILE A 117 -0.40 -2.83 -2.52
CA ILE A 117 -0.33 -3.26 -3.91
C ILE A 117 0.28 -2.16 -4.79
N ARG A 118 -0.22 -0.92 -4.67
CA ARG A 118 0.32 0.21 -5.44
C ARG A 118 1.79 0.48 -5.14
N ARG A 119 2.20 0.45 -3.87
CA ARG A 119 3.60 0.64 -3.46
C ARG A 119 4.51 -0.45 -3.99
N ALA A 120 4.05 -1.70 -3.94
CA ALA A 120 4.78 -2.83 -4.50
C ALA A 120 4.98 -2.67 -6.01
N TYR A 121 3.95 -2.24 -6.77
CA TYR A 121 4.11 -1.96 -8.19
C TYR A 121 5.01 -0.76 -8.47
N ILE A 122 4.93 0.32 -7.68
CA ILE A 122 5.88 1.45 -7.81
C ILE A 122 7.32 0.94 -7.68
N TYR A 123 7.60 0.04 -6.75
CA TYR A 123 8.92 -0.55 -6.61
C TYR A 123 9.30 -1.40 -7.83
N ILE A 124 8.45 -2.35 -8.22
CA ILE A 124 8.69 -3.25 -9.35
C ILE A 124 9.02 -2.49 -10.64
N GLU A 125 8.26 -1.43 -10.93
CA GLU A 125 8.37 -0.65 -12.17
C GLU A 125 9.61 0.26 -12.20
N ASN A 126 10.17 0.59 -11.03
CA ASN A 126 11.22 1.61 -10.95
C ASN A 126 12.59 1.10 -10.48
N VAL A 127 12.66 -0.05 -9.82
CA VAL A 127 13.92 -0.55 -9.22
C VAL A 127 15.02 -0.80 -10.25
N ASP A 128 14.69 -1.12 -11.50
CA ASP A 128 15.67 -1.39 -12.55
C ASP A 128 16.58 -0.21 -12.86
N ARG A 129 16.10 1.01 -12.62
CA ARG A 129 16.88 2.25 -12.86
C ARG A 129 17.86 2.59 -11.75
N VAL A 130 17.83 1.88 -10.62
CA VAL A 130 18.74 2.14 -9.48
C VAL A 130 20.17 1.75 -9.86
N PRO A 131 21.12 2.71 -9.87
CA PRO A 131 22.46 2.46 -10.44
C PRO A 131 23.40 1.68 -9.51
N ASP A 132 23.19 1.73 -8.21
CA ASP A 132 24.04 1.13 -7.17
C ASP A 132 23.44 -0.15 -6.56
N MET A 133 22.49 -0.78 -7.24
CA MET A 133 21.98 -2.12 -6.95
C MET A 133 22.44 -3.11 -8.02
N THR A 134 22.80 -4.32 -7.59
CA THR A 134 23.05 -5.44 -8.47
C THR A 134 21.76 -5.99 -9.08
N ASP A 135 21.86 -6.67 -10.21
CA ASP A 135 20.68 -7.28 -10.85
C ASP A 135 20.01 -8.32 -9.94
N GLN A 136 20.80 -9.02 -9.11
CA GLN A 136 20.29 -9.98 -8.14
C GLN A 136 19.49 -9.29 -7.02
N GLU A 137 19.97 -8.19 -6.46
CA GLU A 137 19.24 -7.41 -5.44
C GLU A 137 17.93 -6.87 -5.98
N LYS A 138 17.95 -6.37 -7.24
CA LYS A 138 16.74 -5.91 -7.92
C LYS A 138 15.73 -7.03 -8.13
N ALA A 139 16.21 -8.21 -8.55
CA ALA A 139 15.36 -9.38 -8.75
C ALA A 139 14.72 -9.85 -7.44
N ILE A 140 15.50 -9.96 -6.36
CA ILE A 140 15.01 -10.34 -5.03
C ILE A 140 13.95 -9.32 -4.55
N GLY A 141 14.23 -8.02 -4.59
CA GLY A 141 13.27 -7.02 -4.16
C GLY A 141 11.96 -7.02 -4.98
N LYS A 142 12.04 -7.33 -6.29
CA LYS A 142 10.82 -7.52 -7.11
C LYS A 142 10.05 -8.77 -6.68
N ALA A 143 10.73 -9.85 -6.34
CA ALA A 143 10.10 -11.08 -5.86
C ALA A 143 9.39 -10.84 -4.51
N GLU A 144 10.04 -10.14 -3.57
CA GLU A 144 9.43 -9.72 -2.31
C GLU A 144 8.18 -8.86 -2.54
N ALA A 145 8.25 -7.89 -3.44
CA ALA A 145 7.10 -7.06 -3.79
C ALA A 145 5.93 -7.86 -4.39
N LYS A 146 6.21 -8.89 -5.20
CA LYS A 146 5.20 -9.83 -5.73
C LYS A 146 4.52 -10.63 -4.61
N VAL A 147 5.28 -11.11 -3.63
CA VAL A 147 4.72 -11.80 -2.46
C VAL A 147 3.80 -10.88 -1.66
N ILE A 148 4.17 -9.60 -1.47
CA ILE A 148 3.33 -8.61 -0.80
C ILE A 148 2.01 -8.41 -1.55
N ILE A 149 2.04 -8.29 -2.89
CA ILE A 149 0.84 -8.19 -3.72
C ILE A 149 -0.03 -9.45 -3.56
N ALA A 150 0.56 -10.63 -3.71
CA ALA A 150 -0.14 -11.91 -3.56
C ALA A 150 -0.79 -12.06 -2.19
N TYR A 151 -0.07 -11.66 -1.12
CA TYR A 151 -0.59 -11.66 0.23
C TYR A 151 -1.83 -10.78 0.37
N HIS A 152 -1.77 -9.54 -0.11
CA HIS A 152 -2.91 -8.63 -0.05
C HIS A 152 -4.12 -9.17 -0.81
N TYR A 153 -3.92 -9.71 -2.02
CA TYR A 153 -5.00 -10.34 -2.77
C TYR A 153 -5.56 -11.58 -2.08
N SER A 154 -4.72 -12.41 -1.44
CA SER A 154 -5.18 -13.58 -0.69
C SER A 154 -6.08 -13.20 0.48
N GLN A 155 -5.73 -12.12 1.19
CA GLN A 155 -6.55 -11.61 2.29
C GLN A 155 -7.86 -11.00 1.77
N MET A 156 -7.82 -10.19 0.71
CA MET A 156 -9.05 -9.66 0.11
C MET A 156 -9.97 -10.77 -0.41
N LEU A 157 -9.41 -11.80 -1.03
CA LEU A 157 -10.16 -12.96 -1.52
C LEU A 157 -10.97 -13.64 -0.39
N ARG A 158 -10.39 -13.78 0.81
CA ARG A 158 -11.06 -14.38 1.98
C ARG A 158 -12.31 -13.64 2.41
N TYR A 159 -12.34 -12.31 2.28
CA TYR A 159 -13.45 -11.47 2.76
C TYR A 159 -14.42 -11.05 1.66
N TYR A 160 -13.95 -10.94 0.42
CA TYR A 160 -14.72 -10.34 -0.67
C TYR A 160 -14.94 -11.28 -1.86
N GLY A 161 -14.28 -12.43 -1.86
CA GLY A 161 -14.26 -13.32 -3.04
C GLY A 161 -13.38 -12.77 -4.15
N GLY A 162 -13.69 -13.07 -5.41
CA GLY A 162 -12.93 -12.57 -6.54
C GLY A 162 -12.86 -11.04 -6.58
N MET A 163 -11.71 -10.49 -6.98
CA MET A 163 -11.42 -9.07 -6.91
C MET A 163 -11.08 -8.48 -8.28
N PRO A 164 -11.27 -7.16 -8.49
CA PRO A 164 -10.60 -6.46 -9.59
C PRO A 164 -9.09 -6.60 -9.44
N TRP A 165 -8.40 -6.90 -10.55
CA TRP A 165 -6.95 -7.06 -10.51
C TRP A 165 -6.25 -5.78 -10.98
N ILE A 166 -5.37 -5.27 -10.14
CA ILE A 166 -4.48 -4.15 -10.43
C ILE A 166 -3.14 -4.74 -10.84
N ASP A 167 -2.63 -4.39 -12.00
CA ASP A 167 -1.43 -4.95 -12.61
C ASP A 167 -0.28 -3.93 -12.78
N HIS A 168 -0.47 -2.71 -12.30
CA HIS A 168 0.52 -1.63 -12.37
C HIS A 168 0.31 -0.58 -11.27
N ALA A 169 1.27 0.33 -11.11
CA ALA A 169 1.16 1.48 -10.21
C ALA A 169 0.28 2.58 -10.83
N TYR A 170 -1.05 2.43 -10.73
CA TYR A 170 -1.98 3.39 -11.31
C TYR A 170 -1.81 4.81 -10.75
N THR A 171 -2.10 5.77 -11.61
CA THR A 171 -2.05 7.22 -11.37
C THR A 171 -3.46 7.82 -11.41
N ALA A 172 -3.58 9.12 -11.18
CA ALA A 172 -4.86 9.84 -11.31
C ALA A 172 -5.35 9.94 -12.77
N GLU A 173 -4.47 9.66 -13.74
CA GLU A 173 -4.74 9.75 -15.17
C GLU A 173 -5.27 8.41 -15.74
N ASP A 174 -5.09 7.32 -14.99
CA ASP A 174 -5.54 6.00 -15.41
C ASP A 174 -7.04 5.84 -15.30
N GLU A 175 -7.64 5.16 -16.26
CA GLU A 175 -9.05 4.83 -16.25
C GLU A 175 -9.31 3.69 -15.25
N MET A 176 -9.86 4.01 -14.07
CA MET A 176 -10.10 3.08 -12.97
C MET A 176 -11.30 2.13 -13.25
N LYS A 177 -11.27 1.45 -14.40
CA LYS A 177 -12.29 0.49 -14.82
C LYS A 177 -11.76 -0.95 -14.80
N PHE A 178 -11.55 -1.48 -13.61
CA PHE A 178 -11.14 -2.87 -13.43
C PHE A 178 -12.36 -3.77 -13.24
N PRO A 179 -12.66 -4.69 -14.18
CA PRO A 179 -13.74 -5.65 -13.99
C PRO A 179 -13.40 -6.61 -12.85
N ARG A 180 -14.42 -7.01 -12.10
CA ARG A 180 -14.24 -8.01 -11.06
C ARG A 180 -13.95 -9.36 -11.68
N MET A 181 -12.86 -10.00 -11.26
CA MET A 181 -12.51 -11.35 -11.65
C MET A 181 -13.31 -12.39 -10.86
N THR A 182 -13.34 -13.62 -11.34
CA THR A 182 -13.85 -14.76 -10.57
C THR A 182 -12.89 -15.13 -9.45
N VAL A 183 -13.36 -15.93 -8.48
CA VAL A 183 -12.50 -16.49 -7.43
C VAL A 183 -11.35 -17.29 -8.04
N GLU A 184 -11.66 -18.17 -9.02
CA GLU A 184 -10.70 -19.01 -9.72
C GLU A 184 -9.59 -18.15 -10.38
N GLN A 185 -9.98 -17.19 -11.20
CA GLN A 185 -9.03 -16.27 -11.85
C GLN A 185 -8.17 -15.48 -10.86
N THR A 186 -8.75 -15.09 -9.72
CA THR A 186 -8.00 -14.38 -8.67
C THR A 186 -6.98 -15.30 -8.02
N VAL A 187 -7.34 -16.57 -7.75
CA VAL A 187 -6.43 -17.59 -7.20
C VAL A 187 -5.29 -17.87 -8.17
N GLU A 188 -5.58 -18.08 -9.45
CA GLU A 188 -4.57 -18.31 -10.49
C GLU A 188 -3.53 -17.18 -10.49
N LYS A 189 -3.97 -15.93 -10.51
CA LYS A 189 -3.08 -14.76 -10.46
C LYS A 189 -2.22 -14.69 -9.18
N ILE A 190 -2.78 -15.06 -8.03
CA ILE A 190 -2.05 -15.13 -6.77
C ILE A 190 -0.95 -16.21 -6.86
N VAL A 191 -1.29 -17.38 -7.36
CA VAL A 191 -0.35 -18.50 -7.49
C VAL A 191 0.77 -18.14 -8.48
N ASP A 192 0.44 -17.58 -9.65
CA ASP A 192 1.42 -17.14 -10.62
C ASP A 192 2.48 -16.20 -10.00
N LEU A 193 2.03 -15.19 -9.21
CA LEU A 193 2.95 -14.26 -8.53
C LEU A 193 3.84 -14.96 -7.50
N LEU A 194 3.29 -15.93 -6.77
CA LEU A 194 4.05 -16.68 -5.75
C LEU A 194 5.06 -17.64 -6.39
N ASP A 195 4.69 -18.32 -7.46
CA ASP A 195 5.59 -19.21 -8.21
C ASP A 195 6.74 -18.42 -8.81
N GLU A 196 6.46 -17.27 -9.46
CA GLU A 196 7.49 -16.39 -9.99
C GLU A 196 8.42 -15.84 -8.89
N ALA A 197 7.90 -15.57 -7.69
CA ALA A 197 8.71 -15.11 -6.57
C ALA A 197 9.57 -16.24 -5.99
N ALA A 198 9.02 -17.44 -5.83
CA ALA A 198 9.69 -18.60 -5.26
C ALA A 198 10.93 -19.02 -6.07
N ASP A 199 10.90 -18.84 -7.39
CA ASP A 199 12.05 -19.11 -8.27
C ASP A 199 13.24 -18.15 -8.03
N THR A 200 13.00 -17.02 -7.37
CA THR A 200 13.99 -15.94 -7.22
C THR A 200 14.42 -15.72 -5.77
N LEU A 201 13.52 -15.91 -4.82
CA LEU A 201 13.80 -15.67 -3.40
C LEU A 201 14.85 -16.66 -2.87
N PRO A 202 15.75 -16.23 -1.99
CA PRO A 202 16.71 -17.12 -1.34
C PRO A 202 16.00 -18.00 -0.31
N TRP A 203 16.54 -19.19 -0.04
CA TRP A 203 16.05 -20.07 1.03
C TRP A 203 16.43 -19.59 2.42
N GLU A 204 17.47 -18.78 2.53
CA GLU A 204 17.98 -18.24 3.78
C GLU A 204 18.49 -16.81 3.54
N VAL A 205 18.37 -15.96 4.53
CA VAL A 205 18.98 -14.62 4.55
C VAL A 205 20.03 -14.55 5.65
N ASP A 206 21.01 -13.69 5.47
CA ASP A 206 21.98 -13.37 6.52
C ASP A 206 21.38 -12.42 7.58
N ALA A 207 22.14 -12.17 8.66
CA ALA A 207 21.66 -11.34 9.75
C ALA A 207 21.41 -9.87 9.37
N ASP A 208 22.04 -9.38 8.30
CA ASP A 208 21.85 -8.00 7.82
C ASP A 208 20.53 -7.85 7.05
N ASN A 209 20.00 -8.96 6.53
CA ASN A 209 18.73 -9.06 5.79
C ASN A 209 17.63 -9.75 6.61
N ASP A 210 17.81 -9.89 7.93
CA ASP A 210 16.78 -10.48 8.80
C ASP A 210 15.47 -9.69 8.73
N GLY A 211 14.36 -10.42 8.51
CA GLY A 211 13.03 -9.83 8.30
C GLY A 211 12.61 -9.68 6.82
N HIS A 212 13.50 -9.96 5.87
CA HIS A 212 13.12 -10.08 4.46
C HIS A 212 12.45 -11.43 4.16
N LEU A 213 11.66 -11.47 3.08
CA LEU A 213 11.01 -12.69 2.62
C LEU A 213 12.03 -13.69 2.02
N THR A 214 11.84 -14.97 2.32
CA THR A 214 12.62 -16.11 1.85
C THR A 214 11.72 -17.18 1.27
#